data_5c2a26d6c0ad30452da90d4425848d0b
#
_entry.id   5c2a26d6c0ad30452da90d4425848d0b
#
_cell.length_a   1.000
_cell.length_b   1.000
_cell.length_c   1.000
_cell.angle_alpha   90.00
_cell.angle_beta   90.00
_cell.angle_gamma   90.00
#
_symmetry.space_group_name_H-M   'P 1'
#
loop_
_entity.id
_entity.type
_entity.pdbx_description
1 polymer ?
#
loop_
_entity_poly.entity_id
_entity_poly.type
_entity_poly.pdbx_seq_one_letter_code
_entity_poly.pdbx_strand_id
1 'polypeptide(L)'
;KDDLNKLELLMNQAGVSVQDRAVRNAALDKEEQTDGPSAAIELPDGTIVTGKTSALLGPMAGALLNALKHLTGIDKETDLVSPQAIKPIQDLKTVYLGSKNPRLHTDEVLIALSASAEDNVLARQAMEKLPELRGCDAHCTVLLSSVDEQICNRLGMYLTCEPKYEEASRLYHKN
;
A
#
# COMPACT_ATOMS: atom_id res chain seq x y z
N LYS A 1 -2.05 -1.43 19.16
CA LYS A 1 -2.63 -0.33 19.97
C LYS A 1 -1.55 0.48 20.68
N ASP A 2 -0.58 -0.17 21.33
CA ASP A 2 0.43 0.53 22.12
C ASP A 2 1.34 1.44 21.29
N ASP A 3 1.74 1.01 20.09
CA ASP A 3 2.58 1.80 19.20
C ASP A 3 1.86 3.02 18.64
N LEU A 4 0.55 2.89 18.37
CA LEU A 4 -0.27 4.02 17.94
C LEU A 4 -0.41 5.04 19.07
N ASN A 5 -0.64 4.59 20.30
CA ASN A 5 -0.74 5.48 21.47
C ASN A 5 0.57 6.22 21.72
N LYS A 6 1.73 5.55 21.56
CA LYS A 6 3.05 6.19 21.68
C LYS A 6 3.27 7.25 20.61
N LEU A 7 2.87 6.95 19.36
CA LEU A 7 2.97 7.91 18.26
C LEU A 7 2.10 9.14 18.52
N GLU A 8 0.85 8.97 18.94
CA GLU A 8 -0.04 10.07 19.28
C GLU A 8 0.52 10.93 20.42
N LEU A 9 1.08 10.30 21.47
CA LEU A 9 1.71 11.01 22.58
C LEU A 9 2.88 11.88 22.11
N LEU A 10 3.76 11.32 21.28
CA LEU A 10 4.92 12.05 20.74
C LEU A 10 4.48 13.21 19.85
N MET A 11 3.46 13.02 19.01
CA MET A 11 2.92 14.07 18.14
C MET A 11 2.25 15.17 18.94
N ASN A 12 1.52 14.83 19.99
CA ASN A 12 0.91 15.81 20.90
C ASN A 12 1.96 16.65 21.61
N GLN A 13 3.06 16.04 22.07
CA GLN A 13 4.19 16.75 22.68
C GLN A 13 4.88 17.69 21.70
N ALA A 14 4.91 17.34 20.42
CA ALA A 14 5.45 18.19 19.35
C ALA A 14 4.46 19.25 18.84
N GLY A 15 3.23 19.29 19.37
CA GLY A 15 2.18 20.19 18.90
C GLY A 15 1.55 19.78 17.58
N VAL A 16 1.71 18.51 17.20
CA VAL A 16 1.16 17.91 15.97
C VAL A 16 0.28 16.72 16.35
N SER A 17 -0.83 16.52 15.64
CA SER A 17 -1.68 15.34 15.82
C SER A 17 -1.64 14.44 14.58
N VAL A 18 -2.03 13.16 14.73
CA VAL A 18 -2.21 12.22 13.59
C VAL A 18 -3.20 12.80 12.58
N GLN A 19 -4.20 13.54 13.06
CA GLN A 19 -5.24 14.14 12.22
C GLN A 19 -4.71 15.25 11.31
N ASP A 20 -3.58 15.87 11.65
CA ASP A 20 -2.98 16.95 10.86
C ASP A 20 -2.12 16.43 9.70
N ARG A 21 -1.91 15.12 9.59
CA ARG A 21 -1.15 14.54 8.49
C ARG A 21 -1.96 14.58 7.21
N ALA A 22 -1.43 15.24 6.17
CA ALA A 22 -2.07 15.33 4.86
C ALA A 22 -2.35 13.95 4.23
N VAL A 23 -1.45 13.01 4.44
CA VAL A 23 -1.57 11.64 3.93
C VAL A 23 -2.76 10.90 4.54
N ARG A 24 -3.10 11.17 5.81
CA ARG A 24 -4.28 10.59 6.46
C ARG A 24 -5.56 11.08 5.78
N ASN A 25 -5.68 12.38 5.57
CA ASN A 25 -6.85 12.97 4.92
C ASN A 25 -7.03 12.43 3.50
N ALA A 26 -5.95 12.31 2.75
CA ALA A 26 -5.98 11.75 1.39
C ALA A 26 -6.46 10.29 1.38
N ALA A 27 -6.00 9.47 2.33
CA ALA A 27 -6.44 8.08 2.44
C ALA A 27 -7.93 7.98 2.80
N LEU A 28 -8.40 8.79 3.76
CA LEU A 28 -9.82 8.81 4.15
C LEU A 28 -10.73 9.30 3.03
N ASP A 29 -10.34 10.34 2.31
CA ASP A 29 -11.07 10.84 1.13
C ASP A 29 -11.17 9.76 0.05
N LYS A 30 -10.09 9.02 -0.16
CA LYS A 30 -10.07 7.91 -1.13
C LYS A 30 -10.99 6.78 -0.70
N GLU A 31 -11.00 6.42 0.57
CA GLU A 31 -11.94 5.42 1.12
C GLU A 31 -13.39 5.83 0.88
N GLU A 32 -13.73 7.10 1.14
CA GLU A 32 -15.07 7.62 0.91
C GLU A 32 -15.47 7.55 -0.56
N GLN A 33 -14.57 7.94 -1.47
CA GLN A 33 -14.81 7.91 -2.92
C GLN A 33 -14.99 6.49 -3.47
N THR A 34 -14.29 5.51 -2.91
CA THR A 34 -14.24 4.15 -3.44
C THR A 34 -15.04 3.14 -2.61
N ASP A 35 -15.57 3.57 -1.47
CA ASP A 35 -16.31 2.73 -0.52
C ASP A 35 -15.54 1.46 -0.13
N GLY A 36 -14.26 1.59 0.14
CA GLY A 36 -13.40 0.48 0.58
C GLY A 36 -12.06 0.94 1.11
N PRO A 37 -11.35 0.05 1.83
CA PRO A 37 -10.05 0.38 2.38
C PRO A 37 -9.12 1.02 1.37
N SER A 38 -8.43 2.06 1.81
CA SER A 38 -7.53 2.85 0.98
C SER A 38 -6.26 3.20 1.74
N ALA A 39 -5.23 3.55 1.00
CA ALA A 39 -3.96 3.99 1.55
C ALA A 39 -3.43 5.18 0.76
N ALA A 40 -2.53 5.94 1.37
CA ALA A 40 -1.88 7.07 0.74
C ALA A 40 -0.40 7.12 1.14
N ILE A 41 0.43 7.64 0.24
CA ILE A 41 1.86 7.85 0.45
C ILE A 41 2.19 9.26 -0.03
N GLU A 42 2.83 10.06 0.83
CA GLU A 42 3.33 11.38 0.46
C GLU A 42 4.77 11.25 -0.03
N LEU A 43 4.99 11.60 -1.29
CA LEU A 43 6.29 11.46 -1.96
C LEU A 43 7.19 12.68 -1.70
N PRO A 44 8.52 12.57 -1.97
CA PRO A 44 9.47 13.65 -1.67
C PRO A 44 9.15 14.99 -2.34
N ASP A 45 8.47 14.97 -3.49
CA ASP A 45 8.04 16.20 -4.20
C ASP A 45 6.75 16.82 -3.62
N GLY A 46 6.19 16.24 -2.56
CA GLY A 46 4.94 16.67 -1.94
C GLY A 46 3.69 16.09 -2.57
N THR A 47 3.80 15.34 -3.66
CA THR A 47 2.66 14.65 -4.28
C THR A 47 2.18 13.52 -3.37
N ILE A 48 0.87 13.42 -3.17
CA ILE A 48 0.26 12.32 -2.44
C ILE A 48 -0.38 11.37 -3.43
N VAL A 49 0.10 10.14 -3.47
CA VAL A 49 -0.50 9.06 -4.25
C VAL A 49 -1.39 8.21 -3.36
N THR A 50 -2.43 7.65 -3.94
CA THR A 50 -3.38 6.80 -3.22
C THR A 50 -3.47 5.43 -3.86
N GLY A 51 -3.89 4.45 -3.08
CA GLY A 51 -4.26 3.13 -3.53
C GLY A 51 -5.53 2.70 -2.85
N LYS A 52 -6.32 1.91 -3.54
CA LYS A 52 -7.54 1.32 -3.00
C LYS A 52 -7.45 -0.20 -3.02
N THR A 53 -8.22 -0.83 -2.14
CA THR A 53 -8.42 -2.27 -2.24
C THR A 53 -9.09 -2.63 -3.58
N SER A 54 -8.67 -3.73 -4.17
CA SER A 54 -9.22 -4.24 -5.43
C SER A 54 -9.28 -5.77 -5.38
N ALA A 55 -9.77 -6.40 -6.44
CA ALA A 55 -9.75 -7.85 -6.55
C ALA A 55 -8.31 -8.43 -6.58
N LEU A 56 -7.33 -7.63 -6.98
CA LEU A 56 -5.94 -8.06 -7.16
C LEU A 56 -5.04 -7.69 -5.98
N LEU A 57 -5.20 -6.50 -5.41
CA LEU A 57 -4.25 -5.91 -4.48
C LEU A 57 -4.94 -5.36 -3.23
N GLY A 58 -4.27 -5.48 -2.09
CA GLY A 58 -4.60 -4.70 -0.91
C GLY A 58 -4.31 -3.21 -1.11
N PRO A 59 -4.82 -2.35 -0.22
CA PRO A 59 -4.74 -0.89 -0.42
C PRO A 59 -3.31 -0.36 -0.41
N MET A 60 -2.46 -0.84 0.50
CA MET A 60 -1.07 -0.38 0.57
C MET A 60 -0.24 -0.90 -0.61
N ALA A 61 -0.48 -2.13 -1.08
CA ALA A 61 0.15 -2.65 -2.29
C ALA A 61 -0.20 -1.80 -3.51
N GLY A 62 -1.46 -1.39 -3.64
CA GLY A 62 -1.89 -0.48 -4.70
C GLY A 62 -1.23 0.89 -4.61
N ALA A 63 -1.18 1.48 -3.42
CA ALA A 63 -0.53 2.77 -3.18
C ALA A 63 0.98 2.69 -3.49
N LEU A 64 1.63 1.61 -3.12
CA LEU A 64 3.06 1.38 -3.37
C LEU A 64 3.37 1.35 -4.87
N LEU A 65 2.60 0.61 -5.66
CA LEU A 65 2.79 0.59 -7.11
C LEU A 65 2.54 1.98 -7.74
N ASN A 66 1.51 2.70 -7.28
CA ASN A 66 1.23 4.05 -7.77
C ASN A 66 2.34 5.04 -7.40
N ALA A 67 2.92 4.90 -6.21
CA ALA A 67 4.08 5.69 -5.80
C ALA A 67 5.27 5.45 -6.74
N LEU A 68 5.60 4.20 -7.03
CA LEU A 68 6.69 3.85 -7.92
C LEU A 68 6.46 4.35 -9.35
N LYS A 69 5.23 4.29 -9.85
CA LYS A 69 4.86 4.85 -11.16
C LYS A 69 5.11 6.36 -11.21
N HIS A 70 4.66 7.07 -10.19
CA HIS A 70 4.86 8.53 -10.11
C HIS A 70 6.35 8.89 -10.09
N LEU A 71 7.13 8.22 -9.24
CA LEU A 71 8.58 8.47 -9.12
C LEU A 71 9.35 8.16 -10.41
N THR A 72 8.84 7.25 -11.22
CA THR A 72 9.46 6.82 -12.48
C THR A 72 8.95 7.64 -13.68
N GLY A 73 7.85 8.39 -13.51
CA GLY A 73 7.20 9.10 -14.61
C GLY A 73 6.41 8.19 -15.54
N ILE A 74 5.95 7.05 -15.03
CA ILE A 74 5.14 6.07 -15.76
C ILE A 74 3.66 6.47 -15.66
N ASP A 75 2.94 6.32 -16.76
CA ASP A 75 1.51 6.57 -16.82
C ASP A 75 0.76 5.71 -15.78
N LYS A 76 -0.18 6.33 -15.09
CA LYS A 76 -1.00 5.68 -14.06
C LYS A 76 -1.74 4.45 -14.58
N GLU A 77 -2.15 4.43 -15.84
CA GLU A 77 -2.88 3.33 -16.45
C GLU A 77 -1.97 2.16 -16.89
N THR A 78 -0.67 2.32 -16.82
CA THR A 78 0.29 1.26 -17.17
C THR A 78 0.38 0.25 -16.02
N ASP A 79 0.19 -1.02 -16.33
CA ASP A 79 0.39 -2.11 -15.37
C ASP A 79 1.88 -2.43 -15.24
N LEU A 80 2.45 -2.26 -14.05
CA LEU A 80 3.81 -2.71 -13.74
C LEU A 80 3.90 -4.22 -13.54
N VAL A 81 2.82 -4.79 -13.01
CA VAL A 81 2.65 -6.23 -12.84
C VAL A 81 1.32 -6.58 -13.49
N SER A 82 1.37 -7.43 -14.51
CA SER A 82 0.16 -7.79 -15.26
C SER A 82 -0.82 -8.62 -14.42
N PRO A 83 -2.13 -8.53 -14.67
CA PRO A 83 -3.09 -9.42 -14.04
C PRO A 83 -2.76 -10.90 -14.25
N GLN A 84 -2.18 -11.25 -15.40
CA GLN A 84 -1.75 -12.61 -15.70
C GLN A 84 -0.59 -13.09 -14.82
N ALA A 85 0.28 -12.18 -14.36
CA ALA A 85 1.36 -12.50 -13.42
C ALA A 85 0.82 -12.62 -11.98
N ILE A 86 -0.23 -11.88 -11.64
CA ILE A 86 -0.85 -11.88 -10.30
C ILE A 86 -1.68 -13.14 -10.08
N LYS A 87 -2.41 -13.61 -11.08
CA LYS A 87 -3.34 -14.74 -10.95
C LYS A 87 -2.70 -16.02 -10.41
N PRO A 88 -1.52 -16.48 -10.88
CA PRO A 88 -0.87 -17.66 -10.30
C PRO A 88 -0.52 -17.50 -8.81
N ILE A 89 -0.18 -16.29 -8.38
CA ILE A 89 0.11 -16.00 -6.97
C ILE A 89 -1.16 -16.10 -6.13
N GLN A 90 -2.28 -15.58 -6.64
CA GLN A 90 -3.58 -15.71 -5.99
C GLN A 90 -3.99 -17.19 -5.88
N ASP A 91 -3.79 -17.97 -6.92
CA ASP A 91 -4.09 -19.41 -6.93
C ASP A 91 -3.21 -20.16 -5.92
N LEU A 92 -1.93 -19.83 -5.84
CA LEU A 92 -1.03 -20.40 -4.82
C LEU A 92 -1.57 -20.13 -3.42
N LYS A 93 -1.93 -18.88 -3.13
CA LYS A 93 -2.44 -18.48 -1.81
C LYS A 93 -3.74 -19.19 -1.45
N THR A 94 -4.69 -19.22 -2.35
CA THR A 94 -6.06 -19.66 -2.07
C THR A 94 -6.25 -21.14 -2.29
N VAL A 95 -5.85 -21.67 -3.44
CA VAL A 95 -6.09 -23.07 -3.81
C VAL A 95 -5.13 -24.00 -3.09
N TYR A 96 -3.84 -23.68 -3.09
CA TYR A 96 -2.80 -24.58 -2.55
C TYR A 96 -2.54 -24.36 -1.06
N LEU A 97 -2.53 -23.09 -0.59
CA LEU A 97 -2.19 -22.77 0.79
C LEU A 97 -3.40 -22.48 1.67
N GLY A 98 -4.61 -22.47 1.11
CA GLY A 98 -5.85 -22.35 1.88
C GLY A 98 -6.13 -20.95 2.45
N SER A 99 -5.45 -19.92 1.97
CA SER A 99 -5.77 -18.53 2.35
C SER A 99 -7.15 -18.15 1.85
N LYS A 100 -7.89 -17.41 2.65
CA LYS A 100 -9.18 -16.83 2.24
C LYS A 100 -9.02 -15.49 1.54
N ASN A 101 -7.85 -14.87 1.62
CA ASN A 101 -7.57 -13.56 1.03
C ASN A 101 -6.78 -13.72 -0.27
N PRO A 102 -7.41 -13.51 -1.44
CA PRO A 102 -6.72 -13.61 -2.73
C PRO A 102 -5.85 -12.41 -3.07
N ARG A 103 -6.04 -11.27 -2.40
CA ARG A 103 -5.32 -10.03 -2.71
C ARG A 103 -3.85 -10.13 -2.33
N LEU A 104 -2.99 -9.56 -3.15
CA LEU A 104 -1.57 -9.51 -2.86
C LEU A 104 -1.28 -8.45 -1.80
N HIS A 105 -0.50 -8.82 -0.80
CA HIS A 105 0.12 -7.92 0.16
C HIS A 105 1.34 -7.23 -0.45
N THR A 106 1.94 -6.30 0.28
CA THR A 106 3.08 -5.53 -0.20
C THR A 106 4.30 -6.38 -0.54
N ASP A 107 4.62 -7.38 0.26
CA ASP A 107 5.72 -8.30 -0.02
C ASP A 107 5.48 -9.10 -1.30
N GLU A 108 4.28 -9.61 -1.47
CA GLU A 108 3.89 -10.42 -2.63
C GLU A 108 3.92 -9.59 -3.92
N VAL A 109 3.42 -8.34 -3.89
CA VAL A 109 3.45 -7.47 -5.07
C VAL A 109 4.88 -7.05 -5.43
N LEU A 110 5.77 -6.86 -4.45
CA LEU A 110 7.17 -6.55 -4.72
C LEU A 110 7.91 -7.74 -5.31
N ILE A 111 7.61 -8.96 -4.86
CA ILE A 111 8.16 -10.19 -5.48
C ILE A 111 7.68 -10.30 -6.93
N ALA A 112 6.39 -10.07 -7.17
CA ALA A 112 5.82 -10.09 -8.53
C ALA A 112 6.46 -9.00 -9.42
N LEU A 113 6.68 -7.81 -8.88
CA LEU A 113 7.36 -6.72 -9.58
C LEU A 113 8.81 -7.11 -9.91
N SER A 114 9.51 -7.71 -8.97
CA SER A 114 10.89 -8.19 -9.16
C SER A 114 10.97 -9.23 -10.28
N ALA A 115 10.06 -10.18 -10.30
CA ALA A 115 9.98 -11.17 -11.37
C ALA A 115 9.66 -10.53 -12.73
N SER A 116 8.75 -9.56 -12.75
CA SER A 116 8.37 -8.83 -13.97
C SER A 116 9.53 -7.98 -14.51
N ALA A 117 10.42 -7.50 -13.65
CA ALA A 117 11.56 -6.67 -14.04
C ALA A 117 12.57 -7.41 -14.93
N GLU A 118 12.54 -8.73 -14.96
CA GLU A 118 13.38 -9.55 -15.85
C GLU A 118 13.13 -9.21 -17.33
N ASP A 119 11.85 -9.09 -17.71
CA ASP A 119 11.43 -8.90 -19.10
C ASP A 119 10.77 -7.53 -19.34
N ASN A 120 10.58 -6.72 -18.31
CA ASN A 120 9.88 -5.44 -18.38
C ASN A 120 10.77 -4.31 -17.86
N VAL A 121 11.22 -3.46 -18.79
CA VAL A 121 12.09 -2.31 -18.48
C VAL A 121 11.42 -1.33 -17.52
N LEU A 122 10.11 -1.08 -17.67
CA LEU A 122 9.38 -0.16 -16.80
C LEU A 122 9.29 -0.70 -15.36
N ALA A 123 9.05 -2.00 -15.21
CA ALA A 123 9.05 -2.65 -13.90
C ALA A 123 10.43 -2.55 -13.23
N ARG A 124 11.52 -2.71 -14.00
CA ARG A 124 12.88 -2.55 -13.50
C ARG A 124 13.15 -1.13 -13.04
N GLN A 125 12.80 -0.14 -13.85
CA GLN A 125 12.94 1.28 -13.51
C GLN A 125 12.15 1.64 -12.26
N ALA A 126 10.93 1.12 -12.12
CA ALA A 126 10.10 1.33 -10.94
C ALA A 126 10.76 0.74 -9.67
N MET A 127 11.32 -0.46 -9.76
CA MET A 127 12.03 -1.07 -8.62
C MET A 127 13.22 -0.22 -8.14
N GLU A 128 13.94 0.40 -9.06
CA GLU A 128 15.08 1.25 -8.74
C GLU A 128 14.69 2.49 -7.94
N LYS A 129 13.39 2.83 -7.92
CA LYS A 129 12.83 3.95 -7.14
C LYS A 129 12.47 3.60 -5.69
N LEU A 130 12.51 2.33 -5.30
CA LEU A 130 12.19 1.91 -3.93
C LEU A 130 12.97 2.70 -2.86
N PRO A 131 14.29 2.96 -3.00
CA PRO A 131 15.01 3.75 -2.00
C PRO A 131 14.50 5.17 -1.80
N GLU A 132 13.80 5.75 -2.77
CA GLU A 132 13.23 7.11 -2.66
C GLU A 132 12.00 7.18 -1.73
N LEU A 133 11.45 6.04 -1.34
CA LEU A 133 10.35 5.97 -0.35
C LEU A 133 10.81 6.21 1.08
N ARG A 134 12.11 6.17 1.34
CA ARG A 134 12.66 6.41 2.68
C ARG A 134 12.29 7.80 3.17
N GLY A 135 11.70 7.87 4.37
CA GLY A 135 11.26 9.12 4.97
C GLY A 135 9.88 9.60 4.52
N CYS A 136 9.22 8.89 3.59
CA CYS A 136 7.88 9.22 3.17
C CYS A 136 6.84 8.85 4.22
N ASP A 137 5.85 9.73 4.40
CA ASP A 137 4.68 9.41 5.23
C ASP A 137 3.71 8.51 4.47
N ALA A 138 3.13 7.55 5.19
CA ALA A 138 2.12 6.66 4.65
C ALA A 138 0.99 6.46 5.65
N HIS A 139 -0.23 6.28 5.16
CA HIS A 139 -1.40 6.03 5.98
C HIS A 139 -2.33 5.03 5.32
N CYS A 140 -2.91 4.14 6.12
CA CYS A 140 -3.93 3.20 5.67
C CYS A 140 -5.20 3.37 6.50
N THR A 141 -6.36 3.27 5.86
CA THR A 141 -7.66 3.44 6.53
C THR A 141 -8.10 2.22 7.34
N VAL A 142 -7.35 1.14 7.30
CA VAL A 142 -7.55 -0.06 8.11
C VAL A 142 -6.22 -0.52 8.69
N LEU A 143 -6.28 -1.32 9.76
CA LEU A 143 -5.08 -1.96 10.30
C LEU A 143 -4.50 -2.92 9.27
N LEU A 144 -3.22 -2.79 9.02
CA LEU A 144 -2.48 -3.65 8.11
C LEU A 144 -1.98 -4.91 8.83
N SER A 145 -1.67 -5.94 8.04
CA SER A 145 -0.99 -7.13 8.53
C SER A 145 0.43 -6.79 9.02
N SER A 146 0.98 -7.66 9.87
CA SER A 146 2.36 -7.51 10.33
C SER A 146 3.36 -7.53 9.17
N VAL A 147 3.07 -8.26 8.10
CA VAL A 147 3.92 -8.31 6.90
C VAL A 147 3.95 -6.95 6.21
N ASP A 148 2.80 -6.32 5.99
CA ASP A 148 2.72 -5.01 5.37
C ASP A 148 3.42 -3.93 6.22
N GLU A 149 3.24 -3.97 7.53
CA GLU A 149 3.94 -3.06 8.44
C GLU A 149 5.46 -3.24 8.34
N GLN A 150 5.95 -4.47 8.31
CA GLN A 150 7.38 -4.76 8.17
C GLN A 150 7.95 -4.25 6.85
N ILE A 151 7.24 -4.42 5.75
CA ILE A 151 7.68 -3.92 4.43
C ILE A 151 7.75 -2.39 4.45
N CYS A 152 6.73 -1.71 4.95
CA CYS A 152 6.76 -0.25 5.08
C CYS A 152 7.95 0.22 5.93
N ASN A 153 8.19 -0.45 7.06
CA ASN A 153 9.31 -0.13 7.94
C ASN A 153 10.67 -0.36 7.26
N ARG A 154 10.83 -1.46 6.54
CA ARG A 154 12.07 -1.77 5.81
C ARG A 154 12.33 -0.79 4.66
N LEU A 155 11.27 -0.30 4.03
CA LEU A 155 11.37 0.77 3.02
C LEU A 155 11.65 2.14 3.65
N GLY A 156 11.57 2.26 4.96
CA GLY A 156 11.84 3.48 5.70
C GLY A 156 10.69 4.47 5.70
N MET A 157 9.47 4.02 5.41
CA MET A 157 8.27 4.86 5.46
C MET A 157 7.74 4.97 6.89
N TYR A 158 7.13 6.13 7.20
CA TYR A 158 6.45 6.38 8.47
C TYR A 158 4.97 6.06 8.31
N LEU A 159 4.60 4.83 8.66
CA LEU A 159 3.24 4.30 8.50
C LEU A 159 2.39 4.57 9.73
N THR A 160 1.16 5.05 9.50
CA THR A 160 0.08 5.03 10.49
C THR A 160 -1.16 4.37 9.88
N CYS A 161 -2.03 3.82 10.74
CA CYS A 161 -3.27 3.16 10.32
C CYS A 161 -4.43 3.66 11.17
N GLU A 162 -5.63 3.72 10.59
CA GLU A 162 -6.84 3.86 11.39
C GLU A 162 -7.03 2.59 12.24
N PRO A 163 -7.47 2.71 13.50
CA PRO A 163 -7.57 1.57 14.42
C PRO A 163 -8.85 0.74 14.18
N LYS A 164 -9.06 0.31 12.95
CA LYS A 164 -10.19 -0.53 12.56
C LYS A 164 -9.73 -1.64 11.60
N TYR A 165 -10.41 -2.78 11.66
CA TYR A 165 -10.20 -3.87 10.72
C TYR A 165 -11.12 -3.74 9.51
N GLU A 166 -10.70 -4.27 8.37
CA GLU A 166 -11.59 -4.45 7.23
C GLU A 166 -12.67 -5.47 7.59
N GLU A 167 -13.94 -5.17 7.24
CA GLU A 167 -15.03 -6.11 7.47
C GLU A 167 -14.86 -7.36 6.61
N ALA A 168 -14.95 -8.55 7.23
CA ALA A 168 -14.75 -9.83 6.56
C ALA A 168 -15.71 -10.03 5.37
N SER A 169 -16.92 -9.51 5.44
CA SER A 169 -17.89 -9.56 4.35
C SER A 169 -17.46 -8.73 3.11
N ARG A 170 -16.59 -7.75 3.30
CA ARG A 170 -16.06 -6.91 2.21
C ARG A 170 -14.76 -7.45 1.61
N LEU A 171 -14.06 -8.33 2.34
CA LEU A 171 -12.77 -8.85 1.92
C LEU A 171 -12.81 -9.65 0.61
N TYR A 172 -13.95 -10.30 0.31
CA TYR A 172 -14.02 -11.33 -0.75
C TYR A 172 -15.04 -11.04 -1.84
N HIS A 173 -15.82 -9.97 -1.74
CA HIS A 173 -16.98 -9.72 -2.60
C HIS A 173 -16.91 -8.42 -3.44
N LYS A 174 -15.83 -7.68 -3.38
CA LYS A 174 -15.66 -6.49 -4.23
C LYS A 174 -14.78 -6.82 -5.43
N ASN A 175 -15.42 -6.87 -6.57
CA ASN A 175 -14.78 -6.88 -7.89
C ASN A 175 -14.19 -5.51 -8.22
#